data_2d30163d667cff79adbcaddf59a42400
#
_entry.id   2d30163d667cff79adbcaddf59a42400
#
_cell.length_a   1.000
_cell.length_b   1.000
_cell.length_c   1.000
_cell.angle_alpha   90.00
_cell.angle_beta   90.00
_cell.angle_gamma   90.00
#
_symmetry.space_group_name_H-M   'P 1'
#
loop_
_entity.id
_entity.type
_entity.pdbx_description
1 polymer ?
#
loop_
_entity_poly.entity_id
_entity_poly.type
_entity_poly.pdbx_seq_one_letter_code
_entity_poly.pdbx_strand_id
1 'polypeptide(L)'
;MYFNNSSKIMTIQENIQKKAEGFGKLAPVFLEGANFALNNMYINYQEQKPPIGVEVIAYHHKWVDEDFNPNGTRIGFLSDDGFTSAYWWDYQNCYETISKSHCESNKDFYKNHIDNTEPEFWFPIPKFSKP
;
A
#
# COMPACT_ATOMS: atom_id res chain seq x y z
N MET A 1 4.89 8.83 29.14
CA MET A 1 4.33 8.13 28.95
C MET A 1 4.22 7.10 28.60
N TYR A 2 3.89 6.87 28.55
CA TYR A 2 3.81 5.90 28.14
C TYR A 2 2.82 5.18 27.73
N PHE A 3 2.97 4.78 26.86
CA PHE A 3 1.91 4.03 26.26
C PHE A 3 1.71 2.77 27.05
N ASN A 4 0.50 2.41 27.32
CA ASN A 4 0.21 1.12 27.91
C ASN A 4 -0.08 0.11 26.78
N ASN A 5 -0.28 -1.15 27.15
CA ASN A 5 -0.50 -2.25 26.21
C ASN A 5 -1.78 -2.11 25.38
N SER A 6 -2.75 -1.33 25.85
CA SER A 6 -4.01 -1.17 25.11
C SER A 6 -3.86 -0.38 23.83
N SER A 7 -2.75 0.35 23.67
CA SER A 7 -2.50 1.09 22.44
C SER A 7 -1.71 0.30 21.39
N LYS A 8 -1.39 -0.95 21.67
CA LYS A 8 -0.68 -1.79 20.70
C LYS A 8 -1.54 -2.07 19.48
N ILE A 9 -0.96 -1.82 18.30
CA ILE A 9 -1.61 -2.14 17.04
C ILE A 9 -1.34 -3.61 16.71
N MET A 10 -2.40 -4.36 16.45
CA MET A 10 -2.30 -5.76 16.05
C MET A 10 -2.04 -5.88 14.55
N THR A 11 -1.20 -6.81 14.16
CA THR A 11 -1.00 -7.14 12.76
C THR A 11 -2.25 -7.80 12.17
N ILE A 12 -2.33 -7.86 10.84
CA ILE A 12 -3.42 -8.58 10.16
C ILE A 12 -3.43 -10.04 10.59
N GLN A 13 -2.27 -10.68 10.67
CA GLN A 13 -2.16 -12.08 11.09
C GLN A 13 -2.65 -12.29 12.51
N GLU A 14 -2.30 -11.39 13.43
CA GLU A 14 -2.77 -11.46 14.82
C GLU A 14 -4.29 -11.31 14.90
N ASN A 15 -4.86 -10.38 14.12
CA ASN A 15 -6.31 -10.21 14.07
C ASN A 15 -7.03 -11.44 13.52
N ILE A 16 -6.47 -12.05 12.47
CA ILE A 16 -7.01 -13.28 11.90
C ILE A 16 -6.97 -14.41 12.91
N GLN A 17 -5.86 -14.57 13.62
CA GLN A 17 -5.71 -15.61 14.63
C GLN A 17 -6.71 -15.41 15.76
N LYS A 18 -6.85 -14.20 16.23
CA LYS A 18 -7.82 -13.88 17.29
C LYS A 18 -9.25 -14.16 16.84
N LYS A 19 -9.61 -13.80 15.63
CA LYS A 19 -10.94 -14.09 15.10
C LYS A 19 -11.17 -15.58 14.96
N ALA A 20 -10.15 -16.32 14.51
CA ALA A 20 -10.23 -17.76 14.34
C ALA A 20 -10.56 -18.49 15.66
N GLU A 21 -10.02 -18.01 16.78
CA GLU A 21 -10.28 -18.61 18.08
C GLU A 21 -11.76 -18.67 18.41
N GLY A 22 -12.56 -17.74 17.89
CA GLY A 22 -14.01 -17.73 18.10
C GLY A 22 -14.77 -18.78 17.30
N PHE A 23 -14.13 -19.48 16.37
CA PHE A 23 -14.79 -20.46 15.51
C PHE A 23 -14.66 -21.90 16.00
N GLY A 24 -13.89 -22.15 17.06
CA GLY A 24 -13.74 -23.51 17.60
C GLY A 24 -13.26 -24.50 16.58
N LYS A 25 -14.07 -25.53 16.28
CA LYS A 25 -13.72 -26.58 15.33
C LYS A 25 -13.53 -26.08 13.89
N LEU A 26 -14.10 -24.93 13.54
CA LEU A 26 -13.98 -24.32 12.22
C LEU A 26 -12.77 -23.40 12.09
N ALA A 27 -12.01 -23.20 13.17
CA ALA A 27 -10.87 -22.31 13.15
C ALA A 27 -9.85 -22.66 12.05
N PRO A 28 -9.47 -23.94 11.83
CA PRO A 28 -8.51 -24.26 10.75
C PRO A 28 -9.02 -23.88 9.37
N VAL A 29 -10.31 -24.06 9.10
CA VAL A 29 -10.92 -23.70 7.82
C VAL A 29 -10.89 -22.20 7.63
N PHE A 30 -11.23 -21.44 8.67
CA PHE A 30 -11.18 -19.98 8.62
C PHE A 30 -9.75 -19.50 8.36
N LEU A 31 -8.76 -20.04 9.08
CA LEU A 31 -7.36 -19.66 8.90
C LEU A 31 -6.86 -19.95 7.49
N GLU A 32 -7.21 -21.10 6.95
CA GLU A 32 -6.81 -21.47 5.59
C GLU A 32 -7.38 -20.50 4.56
N GLY A 33 -8.67 -20.16 4.67
CA GLY A 33 -9.31 -19.23 3.77
C GLY A 33 -8.74 -17.82 3.88
N ALA A 34 -8.53 -17.35 5.09
CA ALA A 34 -7.98 -16.01 5.35
C ALA A 34 -6.54 -15.90 4.82
N ASN A 35 -5.71 -16.92 5.04
CA ASN A 35 -4.34 -16.92 4.57
C ASN A 35 -4.28 -17.01 3.04
N PHE A 36 -5.17 -17.79 2.43
CA PHE A 36 -5.28 -17.84 0.98
C PHE A 36 -5.60 -16.46 0.41
N ALA A 37 -6.57 -15.76 0.99
CA ALA A 37 -6.95 -14.42 0.56
C ALA A 37 -5.78 -13.43 0.67
N LEU A 38 -5.06 -13.44 1.79
CA LEU A 38 -3.90 -12.59 1.98
C LEU A 38 -2.79 -12.89 0.97
N ASN A 39 -2.50 -14.17 0.77
CA ASN A 39 -1.42 -14.58 -0.12
C ASN A 39 -1.74 -14.30 -1.59
N ASN A 40 -3.01 -14.14 -1.93
CA ASN A 40 -3.45 -13.86 -3.29
C ASN A 40 -3.95 -12.42 -3.48
N MET A 41 -3.73 -11.56 -2.50
CA MET A 41 -4.11 -10.15 -2.60
C MET A 41 -3.21 -9.41 -3.61
N TYR A 42 -1.95 -9.78 -3.70
CA TYR A 42 -0.99 -9.11 -4.54
C TYR A 42 -1.09 -9.60 -5.97
N ILE A 43 -1.10 -8.66 -6.89
CA ILE A 43 -1.18 -8.94 -8.32
C ILE A 43 0.19 -8.62 -8.92
N ASN A 44 0.74 -9.55 -9.70
CA ASN A 44 2.01 -9.33 -10.40
C ASN A 44 1.79 -8.30 -11.49
N TYR A 45 2.55 -7.20 -11.43
CA TYR A 45 2.39 -6.08 -12.35
C TYR A 45 2.63 -6.48 -13.81
N GLN A 46 3.57 -7.38 -14.07
CA GLN A 46 3.86 -7.83 -15.43
C GLN A 46 2.77 -8.73 -15.99
N GLU A 47 2.09 -9.47 -15.14
CA GLU A 47 1.00 -10.35 -15.57
C GLU A 47 -0.31 -9.60 -15.76
N GLN A 48 -0.58 -8.65 -14.88
CA GLN A 48 -1.82 -7.87 -14.94
C GLN A 48 -1.55 -6.46 -14.43
N LYS A 49 -1.70 -5.49 -15.29
CA LYS A 49 -1.53 -4.08 -14.92
C LYS A 49 -2.81 -3.51 -14.30
N PRO A 50 -2.65 -2.51 -13.40
CA PRO A 50 -3.84 -1.85 -12.86
C PRO A 50 -4.58 -1.05 -13.93
N PRO A 51 -5.86 -0.75 -13.70
CA PRO A 51 -6.61 0.13 -14.60
C PRO A 51 -5.96 1.51 -14.67
N ILE A 52 -5.96 2.11 -15.86
CA ILE A 52 -5.39 3.43 -16.08
C ILE A 52 -6.12 4.48 -15.23
N GLY A 53 -5.37 5.34 -14.55
CA GLY A 53 -5.89 6.45 -13.78
C GLY A 53 -6.44 6.08 -12.41
N VAL A 54 -6.36 4.82 -12.01
CA VAL A 54 -6.88 4.36 -10.71
C VAL A 54 -5.71 4.22 -9.74
N GLU A 55 -5.78 4.92 -8.62
CA GLU A 55 -4.77 4.79 -7.58
C GLU A 55 -4.79 3.39 -6.98
N VAL A 56 -3.61 2.83 -6.81
CA VAL A 56 -3.42 1.50 -6.23
C VAL A 56 -2.26 1.53 -5.25
N ILE A 57 -2.19 0.54 -4.39
CA ILE A 57 -1.03 0.32 -3.53
C ILE A 57 -0.07 -0.56 -4.30
N ALA A 58 1.16 -0.10 -4.46
CA ALA A 58 2.17 -0.81 -5.22
C ALA A 58 3.40 -1.09 -4.36
N TYR A 59 4.16 -2.10 -4.74
CA TYR A 59 5.35 -2.53 -4.04
C TYR A 59 6.51 -2.68 -5.01
N HIS A 60 7.69 -2.28 -4.57
CA HIS A 60 8.95 -2.60 -5.21
C HIS A 60 10.01 -2.78 -4.14
N HIS A 61 10.86 -3.79 -4.28
CA HIS A 61 11.90 -4.04 -3.27
C HIS A 61 12.88 -2.87 -3.12
N LYS A 62 13.12 -2.11 -4.19
CA LYS A 62 13.99 -0.93 -4.16
C LYS A 62 13.37 0.24 -3.39
N TRP A 63 12.09 0.21 -3.11
CA TRP A 63 11.41 1.26 -2.34
C TRP A 63 11.51 1.04 -0.83
N VAL A 64 12.03 -0.09 -0.42
CA VAL A 64 12.19 -0.39 1.01
C VAL A 64 13.24 0.54 1.60
N ASP A 65 12.85 1.23 2.67
CA ASP A 65 13.72 2.08 3.46
C ASP A 65 13.37 1.84 4.92
N GLU A 66 14.37 1.47 5.71
CA GLU A 66 14.14 1.08 7.11
C GLU A 66 13.47 2.16 7.95
N ASP A 67 13.79 3.42 7.66
CA ASP A 67 13.32 4.55 8.46
C ASP A 67 11.99 5.13 7.94
N PHE A 68 11.84 5.21 6.64
CA PHE A 68 10.72 5.96 6.05
C PHE A 68 9.71 5.10 5.31
N ASN A 69 10.10 3.92 4.83
CA ASN A 69 9.20 3.06 4.07
C ASN A 69 9.59 1.58 4.23
N PRO A 70 9.48 1.04 5.44
CA PRO A 70 9.95 -0.32 5.71
C PRO A 70 9.21 -1.40 4.90
N ASN A 71 7.99 -1.12 4.46
CA ASN A 71 7.19 -2.08 3.69
C ASN A 71 7.42 -1.99 2.18
N GLY A 72 8.16 -1.01 1.70
CA GLY A 72 8.43 -0.84 0.27
C GLY A 72 7.19 -0.53 -0.56
N THR A 73 6.18 0.09 0.05
CA THR A 73 4.91 0.37 -0.63
C THR A 73 4.79 1.85 -0.99
N ARG A 74 4.06 2.11 -2.06
CA ARG A 74 3.71 3.47 -2.48
C ARG A 74 2.31 3.45 -3.05
N ILE A 75 1.64 4.59 -2.98
CA ILE A 75 0.39 4.81 -3.71
C ILE A 75 0.75 5.47 -5.02
N GLY A 76 0.24 4.91 -6.10
CA GLY A 76 0.49 5.45 -7.43
C GLY A 76 -0.59 5.00 -8.41
N PHE A 77 -0.41 5.36 -9.66
CA PHE A 77 -1.37 5.01 -10.70
C PHE A 77 -0.68 4.78 -12.03
N LEU A 78 -1.33 4.02 -12.89
CA LEU A 78 -0.87 3.80 -14.26
C LEU A 78 -1.45 4.88 -15.16
N SER A 79 -0.59 5.51 -15.94
CA SER A 79 -0.98 6.46 -16.99
C SER A 79 -0.49 5.94 -18.35
N ASP A 80 -0.77 6.70 -19.40
CA ASP A 80 -0.28 6.35 -20.74
C ASP A 80 1.25 6.34 -20.81
N ASP A 81 1.91 7.08 -19.94
CA ASP A 81 3.36 7.18 -19.88
C ASP A 81 4.02 6.15 -18.95
N GLY A 82 3.24 5.32 -18.30
CA GLY A 82 3.71 4.30 -17.35
C GLY A 82 3.20 4.53 -15.96
N PHE A 83 3.75 3.77 -15.01
CA PHE A 83 3.35 3.87 -13.61
C PHE A 83 4.04 5.06 -12.95
N THR A 84 3.30 5.83 -12.19
CA THR A 84 3.77 7.06 -11.54
C THR A 84 3.48 7.05 -10.06
N SER A 85 4.49 7.37 -9.25
CA SER A 85 4.35 7.54 -7.81
C SER A 85 5.31 8.63 -7.32
N ALA A 86 5.01 9.21 -6.16
CA ALA A 86 5.93 10.14 -5.50
C ALA A 86 6.92 9.37 -4.63
N TYR A 87 8.11 9.91 -4.44
CA TYR A 87 9.01 9.40 -3.45
C TYR A 87 8.39 9.53 -2.06
N TRP A 88 8.46 8.48 -1.27
CA TRP A 88 7.83 8.43 0.05
C TRP A 88 8.29 9.59 0.96
N TRP A 89 9.59 9.76 1.06
CA TRP A 89 10.14 10.78 1.96
C TRP A 89 9.84 12.20 1.48
N ASP A 90 9.80 12.44 0.17
CA ASP A 90 9.39 13.72 -0.38
C ASP A 90 7.92 14.00 -0.08
N TYR A 91 7.08 12.99 -0.27
CA TYR A 91 5.66 13.11 0.01
C TYR A 91 5.42 13.47 1.48
N GLN A 92 6.11 12.77 2.38
CA GLN A 92 5.91 12.95 3.79
C GLN A 92 6.41 14.31 4.29
N ASN A 93 7.56 14.76 3.80
CA ASN A 93 8.18 16.01 4.24
C ASN A 93 7.66 17.24 3.49
N CYS A 94 7.13 17.05 2.30
CA CYS A 94 6.73 18.14 1.41
C CYS A 94 5.29 17.97 0.91
N TYR A 95 4.44 17.35 1.69
CA TYR A 95 3.07 17.03 1.29
C TYR A 95 2.32 18.24 0.70
N GLU A 96 2.39 19.36 1.37
CA GLU A 96 1.70 20.57 0.93
C GLU A 96 2.23 21.06 -0.41
N THR A 97 3.53 21.01 -0.60
CA THR A 97 4.19 21.40 -1.84
C THR A 97 3.84 20.45 -2.98
N ILE A 98 3.82 19.15 -2.71
CA ILE A 98 3.44 18.15 -3.69
C ILE A 98 2.00 18.36 -4.13
N SER A 99 1.11 18.52 -3.20
CA SER A 99 -0.31 18.74 -3.47
C SER A 99 -0.53 19.99 -4.32
N LYS A 100 0.13 21.07 -3.96
CA LYS A 100 0.06 22.33 -4.70
C LYS A 100 0.62 22.19 -6.12
N SER A 101 1.73 21.51 -6.27
CA SER A 101 2.37 21.30 -7.57
C SER A 101 1.51 20.47 -8.51
N HIS A 102 0.80 19.48 -7.98
CA HIS A 102 -0.17 18.71 -8.76
C HIS A 102 -1.26 19.62 -9.33
N CYS A 103 -1.76 20.54 -8.52
CA CYS A 103 -2.79 21.48 -8.96
C CYS A 103 -2.29 22.47 -9.99
N GLU A 104 -1.03 22.85 -9.92
CA GLU A 104 -0.44 23.88 -10.77
C GLU A 104 0.30 23.33 -11.98
N SER A 105 0.38 22.00 -12.12
CA SER A 105 1.08 21.34 -13.22
C SER A 105 2.55 21.75 -13.34
N ASN A 106 3.25 21.81 -12.22
CA ASN A 106 4.66 22.20 -12.16
C ASN A 106 5.55 21.07 -12.70
N LYS A 107 6.01 21.22 -13.93
CA LYS A 107 6.82 20.21 -14.63
C LYS A 107 8.16 19.92 -13.96
N ASP A 108 8.82 20.96 -13.45
CA ASP A 108 10.13 20.79 -12.78
C ASP A 108 9.97 20.03 -11.48
N PHE A 109 8.91 20.30 -10.75
CA PHE A 109 8.61 19.55 -9.55
C PHE A 109 8.39 18.08 -9.85
N TYR A 110 7.56 17.78 -10.85
CA TYR A 110 7.32 16.39 -11.27
C TYR A 110 8.61 15.68 -11.64
N LYS A 111 9.44 16.32 -12.43
CA LYS A 111 10.71 15.72 -12.85
C LYS A 111 11.58 15.32 -11.68
N ASN A 112 11.56 16.09 -10.61
CA ASN A 112 12.45 15.88 -9.46
C ASN A 112 11.87 15.04 -8.36
N HIS A 113 10.53 14.94 -8.27
CA HIS A 113 9.85 14.33 -7.13
C HIS A 113 8.92 13.17 -7.48
N ILE A 114 8.72 12.91 -8.77
CA ILE A 114 7.88 11.80 -9.22
C ILE A 114 8.77 10.68 -9.72
N ASP A 115 8.46 9.48 -9.29
CA ASP A 115 9.17 8.27 -9.67
C ASP A 115 8.30 7.47 -10.63
N ASN A 116 8.88 7.06 -11.75
CA ASN A 116 8.20 6.26 -12.78
C ASN A 116 8.69 4.81 -12.79
N THR A 117 9.29 4.35 -11.71
CA THR A 117 9.70 2.95 -11.58
C THR A 117 8.47 2.05 -11.60
N GLU A 118 8.47 1.05 -12.46
CA GLU A 118 7.38 0.08 -12.51
C GLU A 118 7.39 -0.79 -11.25
N PRO A 119 6.25 -0.97 -10.60
CA PRO A 119 6.20 -1.83 -9.42
C PRO A 119 6.35 -3.30 -9.78
N GLU A 120 6.69 -4.09 -8.79
CA GLU A 120 6.71 -5.55 -8.93
C GLU A 120 5.32 -6.14 -8.71
N PHE A 121 4.61 -5.61 -7.72
CA PHE A 121 3.27 -6.04 -7.34
C PHE A 121 2.39 -4.85 -7.03
N TRP A 122 1.09 -5.06 -7.12
CA TRP A 122 0.11 -4.07 -6.73
C TRP A 122 -1.16 -4.72 -6.21
N PHE A 123 -1.98 -3.95 -5.53
CA PHE A 123 -3.34 -4.36 -5.20
C PHE A 123 -4.23 -3.13 -5.05
N PRO A 124 -5.55 -3.32 -5.24
CA PRO A 124 -6.49 -2.21 -5.14
C PRO A 124 -6.54 -1.63 -3.73
N ILE A 125 -6.77 -0.33 -3.63
CA ILE A 125 -7.02 0.29 -2.33
C ILE A 125 -8.39 -0.18 -1.84
N PRO A 126 -8.46 -0.81 -0.67
CA PRO A 126 -9.75 -1.26 -0.13
C PRO A 126 -10.69 -0.08 0.11
N LYS A 127 -11.97 -0.29 -0.16
CA LYS A 127 -12.99 0.70 0.17
C LYS A 127 -13.42 0.50 1.61
N PHE A 128 -13.53 1.60 2.34
CA PHE A 128 -14.14 1.54 3.65
C PHE A 128 -15.64 1.35 3.48
N SER A 129 -16.17 0.36 4.17
CA SER A 129 -17.61 0.20 4.28
C SER A 129 -18.04 0.62 5.66
N LYS A 130 -19.13 1.35 5.76
CA LYS A 130 -19.67 1.72 7.06
C LYS A 130 -20.26 0.49 7.73
N PRO A 131 -20.03 0.34 9.04
CA PRO A 131 -20.62 -0.76 9.80
C PRO A 131 -22.14 -0.68 9.82
#